data_d1abda80ad436132cef40672ea8ba380
#
_entry.id   d1abda80ad436132cef40672ea8ba380
#
_cell.length_a   1.000
_cell.length_b   1.000
_cell.length_c   1.000
_cell.angle_alpha   90.00
_cell.angle_beta   90.00
_cell.angle_gamma   90.00
#
_symmetry.space_group_name_H-M   'P 1'
#
loop_
_entity.id
_entity.type
_entity.pdbx_description
1 polymer ?
#
loop_
_entity_poly.entity_id
_entity_poly.type
_entity_poly.pdbx_seq_one_letter_code
_entity_poly.pdbx_strand_id
1 'polypeptide(L)'
;MRTVDLFSGCGGMSLGFQSAGYNIVAAFENWSAAIECYKQNFKHPVIETDLSIVDEAIIRIKKYQPDLIIGGPPCQDFSNAGNRTEGERAELTHSFAKIVTAVKPKFFVMENVARASESEAYKKARKLFIDNGYGLTEIVLDASHCNVPQKRNRFFCIGGLDQDDGFLSAILRAKQTVLPLSVRDYYSEKKYTLEFEYYYRHPRSYKRRGIFSVDTPAPTIRGVNRPKPSEYKKHDSDPVDPSNIRAMTTRERARIQTFPDTFVFPENTANTEQMIGNAVPVQLATFVASSLSDFVDGKQYSCNMQFIDWLKGNKGFTNRAAGDIVSRIIRANKIVPIKQYTGFDYVNKLDSTKSFKSIKPVVQSQVKRAVRLYFEYLDISTKEPEVTLHDSGT
;
A
#
# COMPACT_ATOMS: atom_id res chain seq x y z
N MET A 1 -13.69 16.55 -4.49
CA MET A 1 -12.82 16.96 -5.62
C MET A 1 -13.16 16.11 -6.84
N ARG A 2 -13.25 16.75 -8.03
CA ARG A 2 -13.37 16.08 -9.34
C ARG A 2 -12.05 15.42 -9.67
N THR A 3 -12.04 14.11 -9.83
CA THR A 3 -10.81 13.34 -9.97
C THR A 3 -10.78 12.60 -11.29
N VAL A 4 -9.65 12.63 -11.97
CA VAL A 4 -9.37 11.87 -13.19
C VAL A 4 -8.26 10.86 -12.89
N ASP A 5 -8.45 9.60 -13.33
CA ASP A 5 -7.47 8.51 -13.19
C ASP A 5 -6.77 8.23 -14.51
N LEU A 6 -5.45 8.39 -14.55
CA LEU A 6 -4.59 8.13 -15.70
C LEU A 6 -3.87 6.79 -15.53
N PHE A 7 -3.75 6.00 -16.61
CA PHE A 7 -3.22 4.64 -16.53
C PHE A 7 -4.00 3.78 -15.54
N SER A 8 -5.34 3.89 -15.60
CA SER A 8 -6.23 3.38 -14.56
C SER A 8 -6.21 1.86 -14.37
N GLY A 9 -5.74 1.11 -15.38
CA GLY A 9 -5.80 -0.36 -15.35
C GLY A 9 -7.23 -0.85 -15.11
N CYS A 10 -7.40 -1.85 -14.23
CA CYS A 10 -8.73 -2.31 -13.82
C CYS A 10 -9.41 -1.43 -12.76
N GLY A 11 -8.80 -0.32 -12.35
CA GLY A 11 -9.44 0.66 -11.45
C GLY A 11 -9.13 0.50 -9.96
N GLY A 12 -8.03 -0.15 -9.57
CA GLY A 12 -7.67 -0.30 -8.15
C GLY A 12 -7.48 1.04 -7.44
N MET A 13 -6.86 2.03 -8.11
CA MET A 13 -6.65 3.37 -7.59
C MET A 13 -7.96 4.17 -7.59
N SER A 14 -8.72 4.14 -8.68
CA SER A 14 -10.06 4.73 -8.76
C SER A 14 -10.99 4.25 -7.65
N LEU A 15 -11.05 2.93 -7.42
CA LEU A 15 -11.91 2.35 -6.37
C LEU A 15 -11.49 2.82 -4.96
N GLY A 16 -10.18 2.90 -4.71
CA GLY A 16 -9.66 3.38 -3.44
C GLY A 16 -9.99 4.86 -3.17
N PHE A 17 -9.82 5.72 -4.17
CA PHE A 17 -10.19 7.14 -4.07
C PHE A 17 -11.71 7.33 -3.96
N GLN A 18 -12.50 6.59 -4.74
CA GLN A 18 -13.97 6.61 -4.62
C GLN A 18 -14.42 6.16 -3.23
N SER A 19 -13.78 5.16 -2.63
CA SER A 19 -14.08 4.70 -1.27
C SER A 19 -13.75 5.74 -0.19
N ALA A 20 -12.85 6.67 -0.48
CA ALA A 20 -12.52 7.81 0.37
C ALA A 20 -13.37 9.08 0.07
N GLY A 21 -14.43 8.96 -0.74
CA GLY A 21 -15.36 10.05 -1.04
C GLY A 21 -14.98 10.96 -2.21
N TYR A 22 -13.95 10.61 -3.01
CA TYR A 22 -13.59 11.37 -4.20
C TYR A 22 -14.56 11.07 -5.36
N ASN A 23 -14.87 12.10 -6.13
CA ASN A 23 -15.72 11.97 -7.31
C ASN A 23 -14.83 11.69 -8.54
N ILE A 24 -14.70 10.41 -8.91
CA ILE A 24 -14.01 10.03 -10.14
C ILE A 24 -14.93 10.38 -11.31
N VAL A 25 -14.49 11.32 -12.15
CA VAL A 25 -15.28 11.82 -13.28
C VAL A 25 -14.93 11.18 -14.61
N ALA A 26 -13.72 10.65 -14.75
CA ALA A 26 -13.25 9.89 -15.90
C ALA A 26 -11.98 9.10 -15.56
N ALA A 27 -11.76 8.02 -16.30
CA ALA A 27 -10.51 7.27 -16.32
C ALA A 27 -9.97 7.18 -17.74
N PHE A 28 -8.65 7.04 -17.87
CA PHE A 28 -7.94 6.95 -19.15
C PHE A 28 -7.01 5.73 -19.13
N GLU A 29 -7.18 4.85 -20.11
CA GLU A 29 -6.45 3.58 -20.22
C GLU A 29 -6.32 3.20 -21.70
N ASN A 30 -5.30 2.42 -22.08
CA ASN A 30 -5.14 1.93 -23.45
C ASN A 30 -5.19 0.39 -23.58
N TRP A 31 -5.18 -0.34 -22.46
CA TRP A 31 -5.31 -1.80 -22.49
C TRP A 31 -6.78 -2.21 -22.52
N SER A 32 -7.24 -2.68 -23.67
CA SER A 32 -8.65 -3.03 -23.93
C SER A 32 -9.25 -3.97 -22.88
N ALA A 33 -8.53 -5.01 -22.46
CA ALA A 33 -9.01 -5.93 -21.44
C ALA A 33 -9.22 -5.24 -20.07
N ALA A 34 -8.37 -4.26 -19.71
CA ALA A 34 -8.54 -3.48 -18.50
C ALA A 34 -9.72 -2.51 -18.62
N ILE A 35 -9.92 -1.90 -19.79
CA ILE A 35 -11.07 -1.06 -20.10
C ILE A 35 -12.39 -1.81 -19.93
N GLU A 36 -12.47 -3.03 -20.46
CA GLU A 36 -13.66 -3.89 -20.32
C GLU A 36 -13.93 -4.24 -18.85
N CYS A 37 -12.90 -4.58 -18.07
CA CYS A 37 -13.00 -4.81 -16.64
C CYS A 37 -13.48 -3.55 -15.92
N TYR A 38 -12.93 -2.40 -16.27
CA TYR A 38 -13.27 -1.11 -15.67
C TYR A 38 -14.76 -0.77 -15.87
N LYS A 39 -15.27 -0.90 -17.10
CA LYS A 39 -16.68 -0.63 -17.46
C LYS A 39 -17.67 -1.46 -16.63
N GLN A 40 -17.30 -2.70 -16.26
CA GLN A 40 -18.16 -3.56 -15.45
C GLN A 40 -18.29 -3.10 -13.98
N ASN A 41 -17.32 -2.33 -13.50
CA ASN A 41 -17.23 -1.97 -12.08
C ASN A 41 -17.51 -0.50 -11.77
N PHE A 42 -17.45 0.38 -12.77
CA PHE A 42 -17.60 1.82 -12.57
C PHE A 42 -18.66 2.43 -13.48
N LYS A 43 -19.35 3.47 -12.95
CA LYS A 43 -20.41 4.19 -13.69
C LYS A 43 -19.87 5.35 -14.53
N HIS A 44 -18.74 5.94 -14.12
CA HIS A 44 -18.09 7.02 -14.88
C HIS A 44 -17.34 6.45 -16.08
N PRO A 45 -17.12 7.26 -17.13
CA PRO A 45 -16.50 6.76 -18.35
C PRO A 45 -15.03 6.38 -18.15
N VAL A 46 -14.62 5.31 -18.82
CA VAL A 46 -13.23 5.01 -19.12
C VAL A 46 -13.01 5.24 -20.62
N ILE A 47 -11.98 6.02 -20.94
CA ILE A 47 -11.70 6.51 -22.29
C ILE A 47 -10.43 5.84 -22.78
N GLU A 48 -10.55 5.10 -23.86
CA GLU A 48 -9.38 4.52 -24.52
C GLU A 48 -8.49 5.64 -25.05
N THR A 49 -7.26 5.73 -24.52
CA THR A 49 -6.34 6.81 -24.84
C THR A 49 -4.91 6.34 -24.62
N ASP A 50 -4.08 6.54 -25.64
CA ASP A 50 -2.64 6.44 -25.49
C ASP A 50 -2.09 7.73 -24.83
N LEU A 51 -1.72 7.63 -23.57
CA LEU A 51 -1.21 8.75 -22.79
C LEU A 51 0.24 9.14 -23.14
N SER A 52 0.88 8.44 -24.10
CA SER A 52 2.14 8.88 -24.71
C SER A 52 1.92 10.03 -25.69
N ILE A 53 0.71 10.12 -26.27
CA ILE A 53 0.27 11.21 -27.16
C ILE A 53 -0.25 12.35 -26.28
N VAL A 54 0.69 13.09 -25.69
CA VAL A 54 0.43 14.04 -24.59
C VAL A 54 -0.56 15.13 -24.97
N ASP A 55 -0.42 15.75 -26.15
CA ASP A 55 -1.26 16.89 -26.57
C ASP A 55 -2.74 16.49 -26.73
N GLU A 56 -2.99 15.32 -27.32
CA GLU A 56 -4.34 14.78 -27.44
C GLU A 56 -4.94 14.43 -26.07
N ALA A 57 -4.14 13.81 -25.20
CA ALA A 57 -4.54 13.48 -23.85
C ALA A 57 -4.93 14.73 -23.05
N ILE A 58 -4.15 15.81 -23.13
CA ILE A 58 -4.43 17.09 -22.45
C ILE A 58 -5.79 17.64 -22.89
N ILE A 59 -6.07 17.67 -24.20
CA ILE A 59 -7.36 18.16 -24.74
C ILE A 59 -8.53 17.36 -24.19
N ARG A 60 -8.41 16.03 -24.15
CA ARG A 60 -9.45 15.15 -23.65
C ARG A 60 -9.66 15.32 -22.14
N ILE A 61 -8.57 15.39 -21.34
CA ILE A 61 -8.62 15.47 -19.89
C ILE A 61 -9.17 16.84 -19.42
N LYS A 62 -8.79 17.94 -20.07
CA LYS A 62 -9.28 19.29 -19.73
C LYS A 62 -10.81 19.42 -19.79
N LYS A 63 -11.50 18.62 -20.61
CA LYS A 63 -12.98 18.60 -20.66
C LYS A 63 -13.62 18.22 -19.33
N TYR A 64 -12.89 17.47 -18.49
CA TYR A 64 -13.37 17.02 -17.18
C TYR A 64 -13.07 17.99 -16.05
N GLN A 65 -12.27 19.05 -16.29
CA GLN A 65 -11.90 20.06 -15.30
C GLN A 65 -11.52 19.43 -13.94
N PRO A 66 -10.50 18.55 -13.89
CA PRO A 66 -10.16 17.85 -12.65
C PRO A 66 -9.52 18.79 -11.62
N ASP A 67 -9.96 18.68 -10.36
CA ASP A 67 -9.26 19.24 -9.20
C ASP A 67 -8.07 18.38 -8.79
N LEU A 68 -8.16 17.05 -9.08
CA LEU A 68 -7.17 16.04 -8.74
C LEU A 68 -6.93 15.13 -9.95
N ILE A 69 -5.66 14.88 -10.24
CA ILE A 69 -5.25 13.83 -11.18
C ILE A 69 -4.53 12.73 -10.38
N ILE A 70 -5.00 11.49 -10.51
CA ILE A 70 -4.32 10.32 -9.95
C ILE A 70 -3.81 9.45 -11.09
N GLY A 71 -2.81 8.58 -10.82
CA GLY A 71 -2.39 7.61 -11.82
C GLY A 71 -1.11 6.86 -11.46
N GLY A 72 -0.96 5.69 -12.09
CA GLY A 72 0.21 4.83 -11.97
C GLY A 72 0.88 4.60 -13.33
N PRO A 73 1.72 5.52 -13.84
CA PRO A 73 2.39 5.31 -15.12
C PRO A 73 3.24 4.03 -15.07
N PRO A 74 3.15 3.16 -16.09
CA PRO A 74 3.83 1.87 -16.08
C PRO A 74 5.36 2.02 -16.06
N CYS A 75 6.00 1.20 -15.21
CA CYS A 75 7.44 1.19 -14.98
C CYS A 75 8.02 -0.20 -15.32
N GLN A 76 7.94 -0.61 -16.60
CA GLN A 76 8.39 -1.95 -16.99
C GLN A 76 9.92 -2.10 -17.12
N ASP A 77 10.67 -1.03 -17.25
CA ASP A 77 12.13 -1.07 -17.38
C ASP A 77 12.85 -1.39 -16.07
N PHE A 78 12.15 -1.30 -14.92
CA PHE A 78 12.68 -1.67 -13.60
C PHE A 78 12.27 -3.07 -13.11
N SER A 79 11.47 -3.81 -13.90
CA SER A 79 11.21 -5.22 -13.60
C SER A 79 12.38 -6.07 -14.12
N ASN A 80 12.97 -6.92 -13.26
CA ASN A 80 14.07 -7.84 -13.60
C ASN A 80 13.72 -8.88 -14.70
N ALA A 81 12.72 -8.66 -15.52
CA ALA A 81 12.18 -9.61 -16.51
C ALA A 81 12.07 -9.03 -17.94
N GLY A 82 12.45 -7.78 -18.18
CA GLY A 82 12.43 -7.17 -19.51
C GLY A 82 13.82 -6.77 -20.00
N ASN A 83 14.03 -6.75 -21.32
CA ASN A 83 15.24 -6.22 -21.94
C ASN A 83 15.45 -4.75 -21.51
N ARG A 84 16.61 -4.48 -20.95
CA ARG A 84 17.00 -3.23 -20.27
C ARG A 84 17.29 -2.07 -21.23
N THR A 85 16.39 -1.70 -22.07
CA THR A 85 16.48 -0.42 -22.78
C THR A 85 15.61 0.58 -22.03
N GLU A 86 16.20 1.67 -21.51
CA GLU A 86 15.48 2.88 -21.09
C GLU A 86 14.79 3.46 -22.32
N GLY A 87 13.72 2.81 -22.74
CA GLY A 87 12.98 3.13 -23.93
C GLY A 87 11.63 3.78 -23.63
N GLU A 88 10.74 3.74 -24.58
CA GLU A 88 9.43 4.40 -24.71
C GLU A 88 8.55 4.42 -23.45
N ARG A 89 8.76 3.52 -22.49
CA ARG A 89 7.93 3.40 -21.27
C ARG A 89 8.46 4.21 -20.08
N ALA A 90 9.75 4.54 -20.04
CA ALA A 90 10.28 5.56 -19.12
C ALA A 90 9.72 6.93 -19.45
N GLU A 91 9.33 7.17 -20.71
CA GLU A 91 8.68 8.39 -21.16
C GLU A 91 7.28 8.59 -20.56
N LEU A 92 6.56 7.52 -20.17
CA LEU A 92 5.19 7.64 -19.63
C LEU A 92 5.14 8.33 -18.26
N THR A 93 6.17 8.21 -17.43
CA THR A 93 6.29 9.02 -16.21
C THR A 93 6.46 10.51 -16.56
N HIS A 94 7.21 10.82 -17.62
CA HIS A 94 7.36 12.17 -18.11
C HIS A 94 6.08 12.69 -18.79
N SER A 95 5.36 11.82 -19.53
CA SER A 95 4.04 12.13 -20.10
C SER A 95 3.03 12.47 -19.03
N PHE A 96 2.98 11.70 -17.92
CA PHE A 96 2.16 12.02 -16.76
C PHE A 96 2.46 13.44 -16.23
N ALA A 97 3.75 13.79 -16.08
CA ALA A 97 4.14 15.12 -15.59
C ALA A 97 3.75 16.23 -16.56
N LYS A 98 3.94 16.04 -17.87
CA LYS A 98 3.50 17.01 -18.90
C LYS A 98 1.98 17.21 -18.85
N ILE A 99 1.21 16.15 -18.73
CA ILE A 99 -0.26 16.24 -18.62
C ILE A 99 -0.65 17.01 -17.37
N VAL A 100 -0.10 16.65 -16.19
CA VAL A 100 -0.41 17.32 -14.92
C VAL A 100 -0.08 18.81 -14.99
N THR A 101 1.10 19.18 -15.49
CA THR A 101 1.53 20.59 -15.55
C THR A 101 0.74 21.43 -16.57
N ALA A 102 0.25 20.81 -17.64
CA ALA A 102 -0.59 21.48 -18.64
C ALA A 102 -2.07 21.59 -18.22
N VAL A 103 -2.61 20.59 -17.50
CA VAL A 103 -3.97 20.61 -16.96
C VAL A 103 -4.07 21.48 -15.72
N LYS A 104 -3.02 21.47 -14.89
CA LYS A 104 -2.85 22.27 -13.68
C LYS A 104 -3.90 22.04 -12.60
N PRO A 105 -4.16 20.74 -12.18
CA PRO A 105 -5.06 20.46 -11.09
C PRO A 105 -4.52 21.00 -9.76
N LYS A 106 -5.40 21.18 -8.75
CA LYS A 106 -4.98 21.57 -7.39
C LYS A 106 -4.03 20.55 -6.76
N PHE A 107 -4.31 19.26 -6.99
CA PHE A 107 -3.48 18.17 -6.50
C PHE A 107 -3.24 17.12 -7.58
N PHE A 108 -2.16 16.36 -7.42
CA PHE A 108 -2.00 15.11 -8.16
C PHE A 108 -1.41 14.03 -7.26
N VAL A 109 -1.66 12.75 -7.60
CA VAL A 109 -1.07 11.59 -6.94
C VAL A 109 -0.53 10.66 -8.01
N MET A 110 0.79 10.52 -8.06
CA MET A 110 1.48 9.57 -8.92
C MET A 110 1.99 8.39 -8.10
N GLU A 111 1.61 7.17 -8.48
CA GLU A 111 2.10 5.93 -7.88
C GLU A 111 3.12 5.25 -8.79
N ASN A 112 4.12 4.61 -8.19
CA ASN A 112 5.05 3.76 -8.93
C ASN A 112 5.75 2.75 -8.00
N VAL A 113 6.55 1.86 -8.56
CA VAL A 113 7.43 0.98 -7.78
C VAL A 113 8.49 1.80 -7.02
N ALA A 114 8.92 1.30 -5.85
CA ALA A 114 9.83 2.06 -4.97
C ALA A 114 11.11 2.54 -5.68
N ARG A 115 11.67 1.75 -6.60
CA ARG A 115 12.89 2.14 -7.36
C ARG A 115 12.68 3.25 -8.37
N ALA A 116 11.44 3.55 -8.75
CA ALA A 116 11.17 4.62 -9.70
C ALA A 116 11.63 5.99 -9.19
N SER A 117 11.65 6.20 -7.87
CA SER A 117 12.12 7.45 -7.25
C SER A 117 13.58 7.82 -7.60
N GLU A 118 14.39 6.84 -7.97
CA GLU A 118 15.81 7.03 -8.32
C GLU A 118 16.04 7.17 -9.83
N SER A 119 15.01 6.98 -10.66
CA SER A 119 15.12 6.98 -12.12
C SER A 119 15.33 8.37 -12.72
N GLU A 120 16.00 8.44 -13.85
CA GLU A 120 16.15 9.69 -14.61
C GLU A 120 14.78 10.20 -15.11
N ALA A 121 13.88 9.30 -15.49
CA ALA A 121 12.52 9.66 -15.90
C ALA A 121 11.77 10.38 -14.78
N TYR A 122 11.88 9.88 -13.54
CA TYR A 122 11.27 10.55 -12.39
C TYR A 122 11.95 11.88 -12.07
N LYS A 123 13.27 11.97 -12.12
CA LYS A 123 13.98 13.24 -11.89
C LYS A 123 13.54 14.33 -12.87
N LYS A 124 13.35 13.99 -14.13
CA LYS A 124 12.80 14.90 -15.14
C LYS A 124 11.36 15.31 -14.82
N ALA A 125 10.51 14.35 -14.45
CA ALA A 125 9.12 14.63 -14.07
C ALA A 125 9.06 15.52 -12.81
N ARG A 126 9.87 15.21 -11.78
CA ARG A 126 10.00 16.00 -10.55
C ARG A 126 10.34 17.47 -10.84
N LYS A 127 11.32 17.68 -11.72
CA LYS A 127 11.70 19.04 -12.12
C LYS A 127 10.53 19.78 -12.75
N LEU A 128 9.76 19.14 -13.65
CA LEU A 128 8.59 19.76 -14.25
C LEU A 128 7.54 20.15 -13.21
N PHE A 129 7.26 19.31 -12.22
CA PHE A 129 6.32 19.63 -11.16
C PHE A 129 6.74 20.86 -10.36
N ILE A 130 8.01 20.91 -9.92
CA ILE A 130 8.55 22.03 -9.15
C ILE A 130 8.55 23.32 -9.99
N ASP A 131 9.04 23.27 -11.23
CA ASP A 131 9.08 24.43 -12.14
C ASP A 131 7.67 25.00 -12.41
N ASN A 132 6.60 24.21 -12.17
CA ASN A 132 5.20 24.63 -12.35
C ASN A 132 4.47 24.93 -11.02
N GLY A 133 5.19 25.08 -9.91
CA GLY A 133 4.65 25.58 -8.64
C GLY A 133 4.03 24.49 -7.75
N TYR A 134 4.35 23.21 -7.96
CA TYR A 134 3.90 22.15 -7.06
C TYR A 134 4.91 21.90 -5.93
N GLY A 135 4.46 21.98 -4.67
CA GLY A 135 5.18 21.37 -3.57
C GLY A 135 4.92 19.85 -3.56
N LEU A 136 5.94 19.06 -3.24
CA LEU A 136 5.92 17.62 -3.41
C LEU A 136 6.04 16.88 -2.07
N THR A 137 5.17 15.91 -1.83
CA THR A 137 5.36 14.87 -0.82
C THR A 137 5.77 13.57 -1.49
N GLU A 138 7.02 13.16 -1.27
CA GLU A 138 7.64 11.98 -1.85
C GLU A 138 7.83 10.92 -0.75
N ILE A 139 7.18 9.77 -0.87
CA ILE A 139 7.19 8.74 0.17
C ILE A 139 7.11 7.34 -0.41
N VAL A 140 7.83 6.39 0.20
CA VAL A 140 7.65 4.96 -0.04
C VAL A 140 6.82 4.37 1.08
N LEU A 141 5.65 3.84 0.74
CA LEU A 141 4.72 3.18 1.67
C LEU A 141 4.85 1.66 1.54
N ASP A 142 4.95 0.97 2.68
CA ASP A 142 4.70 -0.47 2.73
C ASP A 142 3.20 -0.69 2.97
N ALA A 143 2.53 -1.26 1.98
CA ALA A 143 1.09 -1.49 2.02
C ALA A 143 0.62 -2.25 3.27
N SER A 144 1.48 -3.10 3.86
CA SER A 144 1.15 -3.86 5.07
C SER A 144 0.93 -2.97 6.31
N HIS A 145 1.40 -1.72 6.29
CA HIS A 145 1.14 -0.70 7.31
C HIS A 145 0.01 0.28 6.92
N CYS A 146 -0.61 0.04 5.76
CA CYS A 146 -1.68 0.87 5.19
C CYS A 146 -2.95 0.05 4.92
N ASN A 147 -3.35 -0.80 5.86
CA ASN A 147 -4.55 -1.65 5.82
C ASN A 147 -4.59 -2.69 4.67
N VAL A 148 -3.44 -3.12 4.17
CA VAL A 148 -3.33 -4.16 3.13
C VAL A 148 -2.59 -5.37 3.69
N PRO A 149 -3.10 -6.61 3.59
CA PRO A 149 -2.43 -7.81 4.11
C PRO A 149 -1.28 -8.28 3.21
N GLN A 150 -0.48 -7.33 2.71
CA GLN A 150 0.56 -7.58 1.72
C GLN A 150 1.78 -6.70 1.95
N LYS A 151 2.97 -7.30 2.01
CA LYS A 151 4.23 -6.58 1.96
C LYS A 151 4.52 -6.13 0.53
N ARG A 152 4.19 -4.85 0.26
CA ARG A 152 4.30 -4.24 -1.06
C ARG A 152 4.72 -2.79 -0.93
N ASN A 153 5.96 -2.50 -1.27
CA ASN A 153 6.47 -1.14 -1.24
C ASN A 153 6.09 -0.40 -2.53
N ARG A 154 5.50 0.79 -2.37
CA ARG A 154 5.12 1.67 -3.47
C ARG A 154 5.57 3.09 -3.19
N PHE A 155 6.15 3.69 -4.20
CA PHE A 155 6.50 5.09 -4.20
C PHE A 155 5.27 5.91 -4.57
N PHE A 156 5.02 6.96 -3.80
CA PHE A 156 4.03 7.98 -4.11
C PHE A 156 4.72 9.33 -4.20
N CYS A 157 4.45 10.06 -5.30
CA CYS A 157 4.70 11.48 -5.43
C CYS A 157 3.35 12.19 -5.43
N ILE A 158 3.09 12.96 -4.39
CA ILE A 158 1.84 13.69 -4.20
C ILE A 158 2.18 15.16 -4.30
N GLY A 159 1.61 15.85 -5.30
CA GLY A 159 1.83 17.26 -5.53
C GLY A 159 0.62 18.10 -5.13
N GLY A 160 0.87 19.21 -4.48
CA GLY A 160 -0.11 20.26 -4.20
C GLY A 160 0.34 21.57 -4.81
N LEU A 161 -0.52 22.22 -5.63
CA LEU A 161 -0.22 23.50 -6.22
C LEU A 161 -0.12 24.54 -5.10
N ASP A 162 0.95 25.35 -5.11
CA ASP A 162 1.26 26.37 -4.11
C ASP A 162 1.40 25.82 -2.66
N GLN A 163 1.72 24.54 -2.51
CA GLN A 163 2.02 23.91 -1.21
C GLN A 163 3.53 23.83 -0.97
N ASP A 164 3.92 23.67 0.29
CA ASP A 164 5.31 23.39 0.68
C ASP A 164 5.71 21.95 0.39
N ASP A 165 7.00 21.70 0.18
CA ASP A 165 7.53 20.34 0.08
C ASP A 165 7.27 19.55 1.39
N GLY A 166 6.79 18.32 1.26
CA GLY A 166 6.49 17.46 2.40
C GLY A 166 5.15 17.74 3.09
N PHE A 167 4.28 18.58 2.53
CA PHE A 167 3.02 19.03 3.14
C PHE A 167 2.13 17.90 3.69
N LEU A 168 2.17 16.71 3.08
CA LEU A 168 1.35 15.57 3.49
C LEU A 168 2.12 14.53 4.35
N SER A 169 3.44 14.70 4.51
CA SER A 169 4.32 13.69 5.11
C SER A 169 3.92 13.33 6.55
N ALA A 170 3.57 14.32 7.35
CA ALA A 170 3.19 14.10 8.76
C ALA A 170 1.93 13.23 8.87
N ILE A 171 0.89 13.55 8.08
CA ILE A 171 -0.38 12.81 8.06
C ILE A 171 -0.16 11.37 7.59
N LEU A 172 0.55 11.18 6.47
CA LEU A 172 0.85 9.86 5.94
C LEU A 172 1.61 8.98 6.95
N ARG A 173 2.55 9.56 7.69
CA ARG A 173 3.30 8.84 8.72
C ARG A 173 2.44 8.53 9.95
N ALA A 174 1.64 9.49 10.41
CA ALA A 174 0.79 9.33 11.59
C ALA A 174 -0.28 8.22 11.42
N LYS A 175 -0.79 8.06 10.20
CA LYS A 175 -1.84 7.07 9.88
C LYS A 175 -1.34 5.65 9.65
N GLN A 176 -0.03 5.42 9.46
CA GLN A 176 0.51 4.07 9.29
C GLN A 176 0.40 3.27 10.59
N THR A 177 0.02 2.00 10.48
CA THR A 177 0.01 1.09 11.64
C THR A 177 1.42 0.68 12.04
N VAL A 178 1.66 0.52 13.34
CA VAL A 178 2.96 0.03 13.86
C VAL A 178 3.19 -1.43 13.47
N LEU A 179 2.14 -2.24 13.55
CA LEU A 179 2.19 -3.66 13.19
C LEU A 179 1.68 -3.85 11.76
N PRO A 180 2.38 -4.65 10.94
CA PRO A 180 1.90 -4.97 9.61
C PRO A 180 0.67 -5.87 9.69
N LEU A 181 -0.32 -5.62 8.84
CA LEU A 181 -1.55 -6.41 8.76
C LEU A 181 -1.27 -7.80 8.18
N SER A 182 -1.55 -8.86 8.95
CA SER A 182 -1.43 -10.24 8.47
C SER A 182 -2.62 -10.64 7.57
N VAL A 183 -2.44 -11.72 6.80
CA VAL A 183 -3.56 -12.29 6.00
C VAL A 183 -4.68 -12.76 6.94
N ARG A 184 -4.34 -13.43 8.04
CA ARG A 184 -5.32 -13.91 9.02
C ARG A 184 -6.14 -12.77 9.61
N ASP A 185 -5.48 -11.70 10.09
CA ASP A 185 -6.17 -10.57 10.69
C ASP A 185 -7.12 -9.89 9.69
N TYR A 186 -6.66 -9.71 8.45
CA TYR A 186 -7.49 -9.13 7.39
C TYR A 186 -8.72 -10.00 7.07
N TYR A 187 -8.54 -11.32 6.94
CA TYR A 187 -9.66 -12.24 6.70
C TYR A 187 -10.66 -12.22 7.86
N SER A 188 -10.17 -12.17 9.09
CA SER A 188 -11.01 -12.04 10.29
C SER A 188 -11.79 -10.73 10.30
N GLU A 189 -11.13 -9.58 10.05
CA GLU A 189 -11.76 -8.25 9.99
C GLU A 189 -12.85 -8.17 8.90
N LYS A 190 -12.62 -8.82 7.75
CA LYS A 190 -13.57 -8.87 6.63
C LYS A 190 -14.59 -9.99 6.72
N LYS A 191 -14.52 -10.82 7.74
CA LYS A 191 -15.35 -12.02 7.92
C LYS A 191 -15.28 -13.00 6.74
N TYR A 192 -14.11 -13.07 6.08
CA TYR A 192 -13.86 -14.07 5.05
C TYR A 192 -13.54 -15.42 5.68
N THR A 193 -14.01 -16.50 5.07
CA THR A 193 -13.57 -17.85 5.44
C THR A 193 -12.12 -18.05 5.05
N LEU A 194 -11.29 -18.47 6.01
CA LEU A 194 -9.89 -18.79 5.80
C LEU A 194 -9.73 -20.31 5.72
N GLU A 195 -9.56 -20.82 4.49
CA GLU A 195 -9.50 -22.26 4.21
C GLU A 195 -8.08 -22.83 4.21
N PHE A 196 -7.07 -22.01 4.48
CA PHE A 196 -5.66 -22.40 4.45
C PHE A 196 -4.85 -21.68 5.52
N GLU A 197 -3.89 -22.37 6.10
CA GLU A 197 -2.92 -21.82 7.06
C GLU A 197 -1.61 -21.42 6.37
N TYR A 198 -1.32 -22.12 5.28
CA TYR A 198 -0.13 -21.92 4.47
C TYR A 198 -0.48 -21.98 2.99
N TYR A 199 0.27 -21.25 2.17
CA TYR A 199 0.05 -21.21 0.72
C TYR A 199 1.37 -21.13 -0.03
N TYR A 200 1.35 -21.65 -1.25
CA TYR A 200 2.48 -21.60 -2.16
C TYR A 200 2.46 -20.31 -2.98
N ARG A 201 3.62 -19.71 -3.14
CA ARG A 201 3.89 -18.65 -4.08
C ARG A 201 5.15 -18.95 -4.84
N HIS A 202 5.09 -19.03 -6.17
CA HIS A 202 6.23 -19.35 -7.00
C HIS A 202 7.40 -18.39 -6.76
N PRO A 203 8.58 -18.87 -6.28
CA PRO A 203 9.72 -18.02 -5.99
C PRO A 203 10.35 -17.48 -7.28
N ARG A 204 11.00 -16.32 -7.22
CA ARG A 204 11.78 -15.79 -8.36
C ARG A 204 13.06 -16.59 -8.62
N SER A 205 13.53 -17.33 -7.65
CA SER A 205 14.71 -18.19 -7.69
C SER A 205 14.46 -19.34 -6.73
N TYR A 206 14.85 -20.54 -7.13
CA TYR A 206 14.74 -21.74 -6.27
C TYR A 206 15.62 -21.68 -5.00
N LYS A 207 16.49 -20.66 -4.90
CA LYS A 207 17.21 -20.33 -3.66
C LYS A 207 16.34 -19.61 -2.61
N ARG A 208 15.04 -19.43 -2.87
CA ARG A 208 14.10 -18.76 -1.97
C ARG A 208 12.93 -19.66 -1.66
N ARG A 209 12.42 -19.55 -0.44
CA ARG A 209 11.21 -20.28 -0.02
C ARG A 209 10.02 -19.99 -0.93
N GLY A 210 9.15 -21.00 -1.09
CA GLY A 210 7.89 -20.89 -1.81
C GLY A 210 6.65 -20.94 -0.91
N ILE A 211 6.77 -21.34 0.36
CA ILE A 211 5.64 -21.50 1.30
C ILE A 211 5.62 -20.36 2.31
N PHE A 212 4.42 -19.79 2.52
CA PHE A 212 4.18 -18.65 3.38
C PHE A 212 3.00 -18.92 4.32
N SER A 213 3.08 -18.43 5.57
CA SER A 213 1.99 -18.48 6.53
C SER A 213 1.05 -17.30 6.38
N VAL A 214 -0.23 -17.51 6.67
CA VAL A 214 -1.25 -16.46 6.77
C VAL A 214 -1.06 -15.54 7.99
N ASP A 215 -0.24 -15.92 8.98
CA ASP A 215 0.08 -15.10 10.15
C ASP A 215 1.05 -13.96 9.87
N THR A 216 1.38 -13.75 8.60
CA THR A 216 2.22 -12.64 8.13
C THR A 216 1.57 -11.99 6.91
N PRO A 217 1.92 -10.72 6.59
CA PRO A 217 1.52 -10.14 5.32
C PRO A 217 1.98 -11.01 4.15
N ALA A 218 1.13 -11.16 3.16
CA ALA A 218 1.49 -11.87 1.94
C ALA A 218 2.67 -11.18 1.23
N PRO A 219 3.58 -11.90 0.59
CA PRO A 219 4.55 -11.28 -0.31
C PRO A 219 3.83 -10.63 -1.48
N THR A 220 4.47 -9.64 -2.11
CA THR A 220 3.92 -8.88 -3.24
C THR A 220 3.24 -9.78 -4.28
N ILE A 221 1.95 -9.57 -4.52
CA ILE A 221 1.18 -10.19 -5.59
C ILE A 221 1.72 -9.70 -6.94
N ARG A 222 1.97 -10.62 -7.87
CA ARG A 222 2.52 -10.35 -9.20
C ARG A 222 1.49 -10.67 -10.28
N GLY A 223 1.66 -10.20 -11.50
CA GLY A 223 0.77 -10.43 -12.63
C GLY A 223 0.70 -11.88 -13.15
N VAL A 224 1.38 -12.81 -12.48
CA VAL A 224 1.37 -14.24 -12.82
C VAL A 224 1.16 -15.06 -11.56
N ASN A 225 0.23 -16.01 -11.66
CA ASN A 225 -0.01 -17.04 -10.64
C ASN A 225 0.41 -18.39 -11.19
N ARG A 226 1.41 -19.02 -10.61
CA ARG A 226 1.87 -20.35 -11.01
C ARG A 226 1.52 -21.36 -9.93
N PRO A 227 0.93 -22.51 -10.29
CA PRO A 227 0.68 -23.57 -9.33
C PRO A 227 1.99 -24.07 -8.70
N LYS A 228 1.88 -24.76 -7.58
CA LYS A 228 3.03 -25.44 -7.00
C LYS A 228 3.41 -26.63 -7.91
N PRO A 229 4.68 -26.72 -8.35
CA PRO A 229 5.13 -27.89 -9.10
C PRO A 229 4.99 -29.17 -8.26
N SER A 230 4.65 -30.30 -8.89
CA SER A 230 4.60 -31.61 -8.25
C SER A 230 5.93 -31.96 -7.57
N GLU A 231 7.03 -31.56 -8.19
CA GLU A 231 8.41 -31.83 -7.78
C GLU A 231 9.00 -30.75 -6.87
N TYR A 232 8.14 -29.85 -6.33
CA TYR A 232 8.62 -28.78 -5.45
C TYR A 232 9.34 -29.39 -4.23
N LYS A 233 10.66 -29.16 -4.16
CA LYS A 233 11.47 -29.55 -3.01
C LYS A 233 11.35 -28.54 -1.89
N LYS A 234 11.11 -29.00 -0.66
CA LYS A 234 11.07 -28.15 0.52
C LYS A 234 12.35 -27.34 0.64
N HIS A 235 12.19 -26.03 0.81
CA HIS A 235 13.28 -25.12 1.14
C HIS A 235 13.48 -25.06 2.66
N ASP A 236 14.70 -24.91 3.17
CA ASP A 236 14.99 -24.85 4.61
C ASP A 236 14.19 -23.80 5.38
N SER A 237 13.85 -22.70 4.72
CA SER A 237 13.02 -21.62 5.29
C SER A 237 11.52 -21.79 5.09
N ASP A 238 11.06 -22.89 4.49
CA ASP A 238 9.62 -23.18 4.40
C ASP A 238 9.11 -23.58 5.79
N PRO A 239 7.99 -23.00 6.26
CA PRO A 239 7.51 -23.23 7.63
C PRO A 239 6.94 -24.62 7.86
N VAL A 240 6.49 -25.30 6.79
CA VAL A 240 5.85 -26.61 6.85
C VAL A 240 6.24 -27.48 5.66
N ASP A 241 5.83 -28.77 5.70
CA ASP A 241 5.95 -29.69 4.57
C ASP A 241 5.06 -29.23 3.40
N PRO A 242 5.54 -29.30 2.13
CA PRO A 242 4.80 -28.82 0.96
C PRO A 242 3.65 -29.73 0.48
N SER A 243 3.45 -30.92 1.02
CA SER A 243 2.58 -31.97 0.45
C SER A 243 1.16 -31.48 0.16
N ASN A 244 0.53 -30.80 1.11
CA ASN A 244 -0.85 -30.35 1.05
C ASN A 244 -0.99 -28.83 0.83
N ILE A 245 0.04 -28.18 0.29
CA ILE A 245 0.06 -26.74 0.09
C ILE A 245 -0.27 -26.39 -1.36
N ARG A 246 -1.27 -25.53 -1.55
CA ARG A 246 -1.67 -24.99 -2.86
C ARG A 246 -1.28 -23.52 -3.04
N ALA A 247 -1.26 -23.06 -4.26
CA ALA A 247 -1.23 -21.63 -4.55
C ALA A 247 -2.57 -20.99 -4.18
N MET A 248 -2.57 -19.69 -3.91
CA MET A 248 -3.80 -18.92 -3.76
C MET A 248 -4.59 -18.93 -5.08
N THR A 249 -5.90 -18.99 -4.99
CA THR A 249 -6.79 -18.78 -6.12
C THR A 249 -6.75 -17.33 -6.57
N THR A 250 -7.23 -17.05 -7.78
CA THR A 250 -7.36 -15.68 -8.31
C THR A 250 -8.19 -14.79 -7.37
N ARG A 251 -9.29 -15.32 -6.81
CA ARG A 251 -10.13 -14.58 -5.84
C ARG A 251 -9.39 -14.26 -4.54
N GLU A 252 -8.67 -15.21 -3.98
CA GLU A 252 -7.85 -14.97 -2.79
C GLU A 252 -6.78 -13.91 -3.05
N ARG A 253 -6.16 -13.91 -4.22
CA ARG A 253 -5.18 -12.90 -4.62
C ARG A 253 -5.82 -11.52 -4.78
N ALA A 254 -7.04 -11.43 -5.33
CA ALA A 254 -7.80 -10.20 -5.40
C ALA A 254 -8.13 -9.66 -3.99
N ARG A 255 -8.52 -10.52 -3.06
CA ARG A 255 -8.71 -10.17 -1.64
C ARG A 255 -7.43 -9.65 -0.99
N ILE A 256 -6.25 -10.22 -1.28
CA ILE A 256 -4.95 -9.72 -0.79
C ILE A 256 -4.63 -8.33 -1.38
N GLN A 257 -5.07 -8.03 -2.60
CA GLN A 257 -5.02 -6.70 -3.21
C GLN A 257 -6.17 -5.80 -2.72
N THR A 258 -6.96 -6.30 -1.80
CA THR A 258 -8.07 -5.62 -1.14
C THR A 258 -9.22 -5.20 -2.07
N PHE A 259 -9.39 -5.88 -3.20
CA PHE A 259 -10.61 -5.78 -3.99
C PHE A 259 -11.78 -6.42 -3.24
N PRO A 260 -12.97 -5.81 -3.22
CA PRO A 260 -14.15 -6.42 -2.63
C PRO A 260 -14.64 -7.60 -3.47
N ASP A 261 -15.36 -8.55 -2.85
CA ASP A 261 -15.87 -9.72 -3.55
C ASP A 261 -16.88 -9.37 -4.66
N THR A 262 -17.50 -8.21 -4.58
CA THR A 262 -18.40 -7.66 -5.61
C THR A 262 -17.69 -7.13 -6.83
N PHE A 263 -16.35 -7.00 -6.80
CA PHE A 263 -15.58 -6.55 -7.96
C PHE A 263 -15.52 -7.65 -9.01
N VAL A 264 -15.95 -7.33 -10.21
CA VAL A 264 -16.06 -8.26 -11.33
C VAL A 264 -14.77 -8.23 -12.15
N PHE A 265 -14.11 -9.37 -12.25
CA PHE A 265 -12.98 -9.57 -13.14
C PHE A 265 -13.40 -10.38 -14.38
N PRO A 266 -12.74 -10.20 -15.53
CA PRO A 266 -13.03 -10.98 -16.72
C PRO A 266 -12.67 -12.46 -16.51
N GLU A 267 -13.31 -13.34 -17.32
CA GLU A 267 -13.08 -14.80 -17.26
C GLU A 267 -11.66 -15.20 -17.67
N ASN A 268 -11.00 -14.40 -18.53
CA ASN A 268 -9.62 -14.66 -18.93
C ASN A 268 -8.66 -14.57 -17.75
N THR A 269 -8.27 -15.73 -17.24
CA THR A 269 -7.42 -15.84 -16.05
C THR A 269 -6.08 -15.12 -16.21
N ALA A 270 -5.45 -15.15 -17.37
CA ALA A 270 -4.15 -14.50 -17.58
C ALA A 270 -4.26 -12.97 -17.47
N ASN A 271 -5.26 -12.39 -18.11
CA ASN A 271 -5.54 -10.95 -18.01
C ASN A 271 -5.91 -10.56 -16.59
N THR A 272 -6.76 -11.34 -15.94
CA THR A 272 -7.19 -11.11 -14.56
C THR A 272 -6.01 -11.14 -13.58
N GLU A 273 -5.14 -12.13 -13.67
CA GLU A 273 -3.96 -12.23 -12.83
C GLU A 273 -2.99 -11.05 -13.07
N GLN A 274 -2.86 -10.61 -14.32
CA GLN A 274 -2.05 -9.45 -14.66
C GLN A 274 -2.65 -8.15 -14.09
N MET A 275 -3.97 -7.96 -14.23
CA MET A 275 -4.68 -6.81 -13.64
C MET A 275 -4.51 -6.75 -12.13
N ILE A 276 -4.77 -7.88 -11.44
CA ILE A 276 -4.62 -7.99 -9.98
C ILE A 276 -3.17 -7.67 -9.56
N GLY A 277 -2.18 -8.20 -10.27
CA GLY A 277 -0.77 -7.99 -9.95
C GLY A 277 -0.28 -6.55 -10.18
N ASN A 278 -0.79 -5.89 -11.22
CA ASN A 278 -0.42 -4.52 -11.58
C ASN A 278 -1.14 -3.48 -10.73
N ALA A 279 -2.34 -3.78 -10.26
CA ALA A 279 -3.17 -2.84 -9.52
C ALA A 279 -2.47 -2.29 -8.27
N VAL A 280 -2.74 -1.03 -7.99
CA VAL A 280 -2.54 -0.46 -6.65
C VAL A 280 -3.58 -1.12 -5.73
N PRO A 281 -3.18 -1.70 -4.57
CA PRO A 281 -4.14 -2.24 -3.64
C PRO A 281 -5.18 -1.19 -3.23
N VAL A 282 -6.47 -1.57 -3.26
CA VAL A 282 -7.57 -0.61 -3.03
C VAL A 282 -7.42 0.12 -1.70
N GLN A 283 -7.10 -0.61 -0.60
CA GLN A 283 -6.93 0.01 0.72
C GLN A 283 -5.67 0.90 0.81
N LEU A 284 -4.61 0.63 0.04
CA LEU A 284 -3.45 1.53 -0.04
C LEU A 284 -3.83 2.85 -0.74
N ALA A 285 -4.60 2.76 -1.82
CA ALA A 285 -5.13 3.95 -2.49
C ALA A 285 -6.11 4.72 -1.57
N THR A 286 -7.00 4.02 -0.85
CA THR A 286 -7.89 4.63 0.16
C THR A 286 -7.09 5.31 1.28
N PHE A 287 -6.00 4.71 1.72
CA PHE A 287 -5.12 5.28 2.74
C PHE A 287 -4.52 6.62 2.28
N VAL A 288 -3.98 6.68 1.06
CA VAL A 288 -3.43 7.92 0.48
C VAL A 288 -4.53 8.95 0.26
N ALA A 289 -5.67 8.54 -0.31
CA ALA A 289 -6.81 9.40 -0.56
C ALA A 289 -7.36 10.04 0.73
N SER A 290 -7.59 9.21 1.77
CA SER A 290 -8.08 9.72 3.06
C SER A 290 -7.07 10.63 3.76
N SER A 291 -5.77 10.41 3.55
CA SER A 291 -4.72 11.31 4.07
C SER A 291 -4.74 12.66 3.37
N LEU A 292 -4.95 12.69 2.06
CA LEU A 292 -5.10 13.93 1.30
C LEU A 292 -6.40 14.67 1.69
N SER A 293 -7.51 13.94 1.92
CA SER A 293 -8.76 14.53 2.41
C SER A 293 -8.55 15.19 3.77
N ASP A 294 -7.92 14.49 4.71
CA ASP A 294 -7.64 15.02 6.05
C ASP A 294 -6.78 16.29 5.99
N PHE A 295 -5.82 16.37 5.06
CA PHE A 295 -5.04 17.58 4.82
C PHE A 295 -5.92 18.73 4.31
N VAL A 296 -6.75 18.48 3.31
CA VAL A 296 -7.64 19.49 2.72
C VAL A 296 -8.68 20.00 3.73
N ASP A 297 -9.14 19.11 4.60
CA ASP A 297 -10.08 19.44 5.69
C ASP A 297 -9.41 20.16 6.87
N GLY A 298 -8.10 20.44 6.79
CA GLY A 298 -7.34 21.12 7.83
C GLY A 298 -7.19 20.31 9.12
N LYS A 299 -7.36 18.98 9.08
CA LYS A 299 -7.19 18.13 10.24
C LYS A 299 -5.74 18.15 10.68
N GLN A 300 -5.52 18.66 11.88
CA GLN A 300 -4.21 18.60 12.51
C GLN A 300 -4.02 17.21 13.10
N TYR A 301 -3.03 16.52 12.58
CA TYR A 301 -2.46 15.38 13.29
C TYR A 301 -1.37 15.94 14.20
N SER A 302 -1.60 15.96 15.50
CA SER A 302 -0.51 16.03 16.46
C SER A 302 0.47 14.95 15.97
N CYS A 303 1.76 15.31 15.87
CA CYS A 303 2.78 14.43 15.31
C CYS A 303 2.80 13.15 16.14
N ASN A 304 1.91 12.19 15.84
CA ASN A 304 1.94 10.86 16.43
C ASN A 304 3.22 10.25 15.89
N MET A 305 4.29 10.53 16.64
CA MET A 305 5.61 10.01 16.42
C MET A 305 5.44 8.51 16.23
N GLN A 306 5.78 7.97 15.05
CA GLN A 306 5.74 6.52 14.85
C GLN A 306 6.42 5.87 16.05
N PHE A 307 5.93 4.73 16.50
CA PHE A 307 6.48 4.05 17.67
C PHE A 307 8.02 3.95 17.64
N ILE A 308 8.61 3.76 16.47
CA ILE A 308 10.07 3.78 16.30
C ILE A 308 10.66 5.15 16.62
N ASP A 309 10.05 6.24 16.16
CA ASP A 309 10.53 7.60 16.43
C ASP A 309 10.30 7.97 17.90
N TRP A 310 9.21 7.52 18.50
CA TRP A 310 8.97 7.64 19.94
C TRP A 310 10.02 6.87 20.75
N LEU A 311 10.37 5.65 20.36
CA LEU A 311 11.45 4.88 20.99
C LEU A 311 12.80 5.63 20.91
N LYS A 312 13.09 6.30 19.81
CA LYS A 312 14.32 7.06 19.62
C LYS A 312 14.31 8.37 20.42
N GLY A 313 13.26 9.17 20.27
CA GLY A 313 13.15 10.49 20.88
C GLY A 313 12.91 10.45 22.38
N ASN A 314 11.94 9.63 22.83
CA ASN A 314 11.52 9.60 24.24
C ASN A 314 12.26 8.56 25.08
N LYS A 315 12.80 7.52 24.47
CA LYS A 315 13.48 6.42 25.18
C LYS A 315 14.96 6.29 24.83
N GLY A 316 15.51 7.10 23.93
CA GLY A 316 16.91 7.13 23.56
C GLY A 316 17.42 5.88 22.82
N PHE A 317 16.53 5.11 22.17
CA PHE A 317 16.94 3.91 21.43
C PHE A 317 17.60 4.27 20.10
N THR A 318 18.62 3.49 19.71
CA THR A 318 19.18 3.53 18.35
C THR A 318 18.18 2.95 17.35
N ASN A 319 18.33 3.24 16.07
CA ASN A 319 17.51 2.65 14.99
C ASN A 319 17.48 1.11 15.05
N ARG A 320 18.62 0.48 15.32
CA ARG A 320 18.72 -0.98 15.44
C ARG A 320 17.96 -1.50 16.65
N ALA A 321 18.12 -0.87 17.82
CA ALA A 321 17.45 -1.28 19.04
C ALA A 321 15.93 -1.07 18.95
N ALA A 322 15.45 0.02 18.34
CA ALA A 322 14.03 0.23 18.06
C ALA A 322 13.45 -0.83 17.11
N GLY A 323 14.17 -1.19 16.05
CA GLY A 323 13.79 -2.27 15.15
C GLY A 323 13.71 -3.64 15.84
N ASP A 324 14.63 -3.93 16.78
CA ASP A 324 14.58 -5.15 17.60
C ASP A 324 13.35 -5.19 18.52
N ILE A 325 12.94 -4.04 19.08
CA ILE A 325 11.72 -3.94 19.89
C ILE A 325 10.49 -4.24 19.03
N VAL A 326 10.35 -3.64 17.85
CA VAL A 326 9.24 -3.93 16.93
C VAL A 326 9.21 -5.41 16.55
N SER A 327 10.36 -6.02 16.26
CA SER A 327 10.45 -7.45 15.95
C SER A 327 9.96 -8.35 17.08
N ARG A 328 10.22 -7.95 18.35
CA ARG A 328 9.74 -8.67 19.54
C ARG A 328 8.23 -8.52 19.72
N ILE A 329 7.66 -7.36 19.42
CA ILE A 329 6.20 -7.14 19.45
C ILE A 329 5.51 -7.99 18.37
N ILE A 330 6.05 -8.02 17.16
CA ILE A 330 5.55 -8.89 16.08
C ILE A 330 5.59 -10.35 16.52
N ARG A 331 6.65 -10.79 17.22
CA ARG A 331 6.72 -12.15 17.78
C ARG A 331 5.63 -12.39 18.82
N ALA A 332 5.39 -11.44 19.72
CA ALA A 332 4.34 -11.54 20.73
C ALA A 332 2.95 -11.63 20.07
N ASN A 333 2.68 -10.78 19.09
CA ASN A 333 1.42 -10.75 18.35
C ASN A 333 1.11 -12.06 17.62
N LYS A 334 2.15 -12.79 17.18
CA LYS A 334 1.99 -14.13 16.58
C LYS A 334 1.57 -15.20 17.59
N ILE A 335 1.90 -15.02 18.86
CA ILE A 335 1.57 -15.96 19.93
C ILE A 335 0.17 -15.67 20.49
N VAL A 336 -0.10 -14.38 20.72
CA VAL A 336 -1.39 -13.86 21.19
C VAL A 336 -1.67 -12.56 20.44
N PRO A 337 -2.81 -12.42 19.75
CA PRO A 337 -3.17 -11.19 19.03
C PRO A 337 -3.29 -10.00 19.98
N ILE A 338 -2.47 -8.95 19.78
CA ILE A 338 -2.41 -7.76 20.66
C ILE A 338 -3.72 -6.98 20.70
N LYS A 339 -4.43 -6.86 19.57
CA LYS A 339 -5.66 -6.06 19.44
C LYS A 339 -6.80 -6.46 20.41
N GLN A 340 -6.69 -7.61 21.03
CA GLN A 340 -7.75 -8.17 21.91
C GLN A 340 -7.55 -7.85 23.39
N TYR A 341 -6.47 -7.19 23.77
CA TYR A 341 -6.07 -7.05 25.18
C TYR A 341 -5.54 -5.64 25.49
N THR A 342 -5.64 -5.25 26.77
CA THR A 342 -4.91 -4.11 27.35
C THR A 342 -3.50 -4.52 27.77
N GLY A 343 -2.64 -3.54 28.10
CA GLY A 343 -1.21 -3.79 28.33
C GLY A 343 -0.91 -4.85 29.39
N PHE A 344 -1.57 -4.77 30.55
CA PHE A 344 -1.36 -5.72 31.67
C PHE A 344 -1.95 -7.09 31.34
N ASP A 345 -3.18 -7.12 30.85
CA ASP A 345 -3.88 -8.35 30.49
C ASP A 345 -3.16 -9.12 29.38
N TYR A 346 -2.57 -8.39 28.43
CA TYR A 346 -1.80 -9.01 27.36
C TYR A 346 -0.56 -9.74 27.87
N VAL A 347 0.20 -9.14 28.79
CA VAL A 347 1.38 -9.78 29.39
C VAL A 347 0.99 -11.05 30.15
N ASN A 348 -0.10 -11.00 30.94
CA ASN A 348 -0.62 -12.16 31.65
C ASN A 348 -1.06 -13.27 30.70
N LYS A 349 -1.72 -12.91 29.60
CA LYS A 349 -2.14 -13.86 28.57
C LYS A 349 -0.95 -14.52 27.89
N LEU A 350 0.10 -13.76 27.55
CA LEU A 350 1.36 -14.30 27.03
C LEU A 350 1.95 -15.33 28.02
N ASP A 351 2.08 -14.95 29.31
CA ASP A 351 2.65 -15.82 30.33
C ASP A 351 1.84 -17.12 30.56
N SER A 352 0.55 -17.09 30.28
CA SER A 352 -0.30 -18.31 30.38
C SER A 352 -0.15 -19.26 29.18
N THR A 353 0.41 -18.80 28.05
CA THR A 353 0.43 -19.55 26.80
C THR A 353 1.60 -20.54 26.72
N LYS A 354 1.33 -21.81 26.40
CA LYS A 354 2.35 -22.88 26.31
C LYS A 354 3.49 -22.52 25.35
N SER A 355 3.16 -21.98 24.18
CA SER A 355 4.15 -21.58 23.16
C SER A 355 5.07 -20.46 23.62
N PHE A 356 4.59 -19.54 24.48
CA PHE A 356 5.43 -18.52 25.08
C PHE A 356 6.34 -19.08 26.17
N LYS A 357 5.81 -19.98 27.03
CA LYS A 357 6.59 -20.65 28.06
C LYS A 357 7.74 -21.50 27.53
N SER A 358 7.63 -22.01 26.31
CA SER A 358 8.72 -22.78 25.65
C SER A 358 9.89 -21.94 25.15
N ILE A 359 9.75 -20.60 25.15
CA ILE A 359 10.82 -19.69 24.75
C ILE A 359 11.83 -19.53 25.90
N LYS A 360 13.11 -19.32 25.56
CA LYS A 360 14.16 -19.09 26.58
C LYS A 360 13.79 -17.90 27.50
N PRO A 361 13.96 -17.99 28.83
CA PRO A 361 13.53 -16.96 29.79
C PRO A 361 14.04 -15.54 29.47
N VAL A 362 15.28 -15.42 29.01
CA VAL A 362 15.86 -14.12 28.59
C VAL A 362 15.07 -13.50 27.44
N VAL A 363 14.65 -14.30 26.46
CA VAL A 363 13.85 -13.83 25.32
C VAL A 363 12.43 -13.48 25.76
N GLN A 364 11.81 -14.25 26.69
CA GLN A 364 10.51 -13.92 27.25
C GLN A 364 10.53 -12.56 27.94
N SER A 365 11.56 -12.28 28.75
CA SER A 365 11.74 -10.98 29.41
C SER A 365 11.86 -9.83 28.42
N GLN A 366 12.64 -10.02 27.34
CA GLN A 366 12.81 -9.03 26.29
C GLN A 366 11.51 -8.77 25.51
N VAL A 367 10.72 -9.81 25.23
CA VAL A 367 9.41 -9.69 24.57
C VAL A 367 8.43 -8.92 25.48
N LYS A 368 8.35 -9.28 26.75
CA LYS A 368 7.49 -8.55 27.72
C LYS A 368 7.87 -7.09 27.86
N ARG A 369 9.16 -6.76 27.88
CA ARG A 369 9.63 -5.36 27.87
C ARG A 369 9.18 -4.62 26.61
N ALA A 370 9.32 -5.23 25.45
CA ALA A 370 8.91 -4.63 24.17
C ALA A 370 7.41 -4.35 24.13
N VAL A 371 6.60 -5.29 24.61
CA VAL A 371 5.15 -5.16 24.72
C VAL A 371 4.74 -4.04 25.66
N ARG A 372 5.38 -3.92 26.84
CA ARG A 372 5.10 -2.81 27.78
C ARG A 372 5.39 -1.44 27.16
N LEU A 373 6.51 -1.30 26.44
CA LEU A 373 6.84 -0.07 25.72
C LEU A 373 5.81 0.27 24.63
N TYR A 374 5.27 -0.76 23.98
CA TYR A 374 4.24 -0.56 22.96
C TYR A 374 2.92 -0.07 23.56
N PHE A 375 2.48 -0.64 24.65
CA PHE A 375 1.28 -0.17 25.34
C PHE A 375 1.47 1.19 25.99
N GLU A 376 2.66 1.49 26.54
CA GLU A 376 3.00 2.84 27.01
C GLU A 376 2.87 3.89 25.89
N TYR A 377 3.36 3.56 24.69
CA TYR A 377 3.19 4.40 23.52
C TYR A 377 1.71 4.60 23.14
N LEU A 378 0.92 3.53 23.17
CA LEU A 378 -0.52 3.62 22.87
C LEU A 378 -1.26 4.48 23.90
N ASP A 379 -0.96 4.33 25.19
CA ASP A 379 -1.58 5.10 26.27
C ASP A 379 -1.28 6.61 26.14
N ILE A 380 -0.09 6.97 25.69
CA ILE A 380 0.27 8.37 25.42
C ILE A 380 -0.44 8.88 24.17
N SER A 381 -0.47 8.09 23.09
CA SER A 381 -1.11 8.47 21.83
C SER A 381 -2.64 8.58 21.90
N THR A 382 -3.26 7.96 22.91
CA THR A 382 -4.72 8.05 23.14
C THR A 382 -5.13 9.15 24.13
N LYS A 383 -4.18 9.70 24.92
CA LYS A 383 -4.43 10.72 25.95
C LYS A 383 -4.16 12.14 25.49
N GLU A 384 -3.55 12.37 24.33
CA GLU A 384 -3.44 13.72 23.76
C GLU A 384 -4.76 14.17 23.16
N PRO A 385 -5.22 15.41 23.37
CA PRO A 385 -6.62 15.78 23.30
C PRO A 385 -7.19 15.76 21.88
N GLU A 386 -8.47 15.39 21.83
CA GLU A 386 -9.37 15.69 20.73
C GLU A 386 -9.27 17.17 20.33
N VAL A 387 -9.20 17.37 19.03
CA VAL A 387 -9.32 18.60 18.28
C VAL A 387 -10.03 19.72 19.03
N THR A 388 -9.32 20.74 19.44
CA THR A 388 -9.91 22.07 19.63
C THR A 388 -10.16 22.67 18.25
N LEU A 389 -11.41 22.63 17.83
CA LEU A 389 -11.94 23.51 16.80
C LEU A 389 -11.75 24.94 17.31
N HIS A 390 -10.78 25.66 16.79
CA HIS A 390 -10.80 27.11 16.90
C HIS A 390 -11.92 27.61 15.99
N ASP A 391 -13.07 27.93 16.60
CA ASP A 391 -14.06 28.83 16.04
C ASP A 391 -13.33 30.14 15.69
N SER A 392 -13.09 30.38 14.43
CA SER A 392 -12.79 31.70 13.90
C SER A 392 -14.09 32.46 13.79
N GLY A 393 -14.59 32.93 14.92
CA GLY A 393 -15.62 33.95 14.99
C GLY A 393 -15.02 35.30 14.70
N THR A 394 -15.71 36.01 13.85
CA THR A 394 -15.74 37.40 13.38
C THR A 394 -14.99 37.72 12.14
#